data_2f40024050c45f36d3be580dbc3a5d8a
#
_entry.id   2f40024050c45f36d3be580dbc3a5d8a
#
_cell.length_a   1.000
_cell.length_b   1.000
_cell.length_c   1.000
_cell.angle_alpha   90.00
_cell.angle_beta   90.00
_cell.angle_gamma   90.00
#
_symmetry.space_group_name_H-M   'P 1'
#
loop_
_entity.id
_entity.type
_entity.pdbx_description
1 polymer ?
#
loop_
_entity_poly.entity_id
_entity_poly.type
_entity_poly.pdbx_seq_one_letter_code
_entity_poly.pdbx_strand_id
1 'polypeptide(L)'
;HACWFDRVESQVIAASARAGLMGRLIGWVKSAVTARSERAALAGAELALLNGKTVLDRFTPLTRNPHLMADIHIDEDDRIAPDALQAKKSAALNGPLKVCYAGRATAMKGPDHWLDALEKASAEGANVEAVWLGDGDMLDAMRTRIDNGPLRGKVELAGFVSDRTRVLNTLRASHALMFCHITDESPRILVEALHAGTPLLGFRDPYAGSLIDDSDGGILVTRGNSGALAVELVRLDRDRDALCALIDRAAGSARHLTRSRVFAERAKLIRTYLKNNKGRSS
;
A
#
# COMPACT_ATOMS: atom_id res chain seq x y z
N HIS A 1 -3.50 15.34 -25.90
CA HIS A 1 -4.12 15.02 -24.60
C HIS A 1 -3.08 14.49 -23.63
N ALA A 2 -3.40 14.53 -22.32
CA ALA A 2 -2.68 13.81 -21.28
C ALA A 2 -3.47 12.57 -20.87
N CYS A 3 -2.78 11.49 -20.46
CA CYS A 3 -3.39 10.33 -19.87
C CYS A 3 -2.85 10.09 -18.44
N TRP A 4 -3.67 9.45 -17.63
CA TRP A 4 -3.33 9.00 -16.28
C TRP A 4 -3.58 7.51 -16.18
N PHE A 5 -2.57 6.77 -15.70
CA PHE A 5 -2.69 5.35 -15.41
C PHE A 5 -2.30 5.08 -13.95
N ASP A 6 -3.23 4.52 -13.23
CA ASP A 6 -3.14 4.16 -11.82
C ASP A 6 -2.57 2.74 -11.62
N ARG A 7 -2.85 1.86 -12.60
CA ARG A 7 -2.41 0.47 -12.64
C ARG A 7 -2.42 -0.05 -14.08
N VAL A 8 -1.82 -1.21 -14.30
CA VAL A 8 -1.89 -1.94 -15.57
C VAL A 8 -3.16 -2.79 -15.58
N GLU A 9 -4.27 -2.22 -16.05
CA GLU A 9 -5.60 -2.86 -15.99
C GLU A 9 -5.65 -4.20 -16.71
N SER A 10 -4.95 -4.32 -17.85
CA SER A 10 -4.84 -5.57 -18.59
C SER A 10 -4.22 -6.70 -17.77
N GLN A 11 -3.24 -6.40 -16.91
CA GLN A 11 -2.62 -7.39 -16.02
C GLN A 11 -3.55 -7.76 -14.85
N VAL A 12 -4.28 -6.78 -14.30
CA VAL A 12 -5.26 -7.02 -13.24
C VAL A 12 -6.37 -7.95 -13.73
N ILE A 13 -6.89 -7.72 -14.95
CA ILE A 13 -7.90 -8.59 -15.57
C ILE A 13 -7.36 -10.01 -15.78
N ALA A 14 -6.12 -10.16 -16.25
CA ALA A 14 -5.50 -11.46 -16.42
C ALA A 14 -5.34 -12.22 -15.10
N ALA A 15 -4.89 -11.53 -14.05
CA ALA A 15 -4.69 -12.11 -12.72
C ALA A 15 -6.00 -12.47 -12.00
N SER A 16 -7.09 -11.73 -12.31
CA SER A 16 -8.41 -11.91 -11.68
C SER A 16 -9.33 -12.85 -12.49
N ALA A 17 -8.82 -13.54 -13.53
CA ALA A 17 -9.62 -14.42 -14.36
C ALA A 17 -10.18 -15.60 -13.53
N ARG A 18 -11.49 -15.86 -13.69
CA ARG A 18 -12.17 -16.96 -13.00
C ARG A 18 -11.52 -18.31 -13.30
N ALA A 19 -11.56 -19.23 -12.35
CA ALA A 19 -11.08 -20.60 -12.52
C ALA A 19 -11.86 -21.33 -13.63
N GLY A 20 -11.17 -22.28 -14.33
CA GLY A 20 -11.72 -23.04 -15.43
C GLY A 20 -11.33 -22.49 -16.82
N LEU A 21 -11.36 -23.37 -17.84
CA LEU A 21 -10.94 -23.07 -19.20
C LEU A 21 -11.66 -21.86 -19.81
N MET A 22 -12.99 -21.82 -19.67
CA MET A 22 -13.80 -20.71 -20.20
C MET A 22 -13.52 -19.39 -19.49
N GLY A 23 -13.37 -19.41 -18.15
CA GLY A 23 -13.02 -18.21 -17.37
C GLY A 23 -11.65 -17.65 -17.76
N ARG A 24 -10.67 -18.52 -17.96
CA ARG A 24 -9.32 -18.15 -18.42
C ARG A 24 -9.33 -17.56 -19.84
N LEU A 25 -10.10 -18.17 -20.76
CA LEU A 25 -10.21 -17.68 -22.14
C LEU A 25 -10.85 -16.28 -22.17
N ILE A 26 -11.97 -16.10 -21.45
CA ILE A 26 -12.64 -14.79 -21.36
C ILE A 26 -11.69 -13.74 -20.72
N GLY A 27 -10.99 -14.11 -19.66
CA GLY A 27 -9.99 -13.25 -19.01
C GLY A 27 -8.87 -12.85 -19.97
N TRP A 28 -8.34 -13.80 -20.74
CA TRP A 28 -7.30 -13.54 -21.74
C TRP A 28 -7.79 -12.59 -22.85
N VAL A 29 -8.98 -12.82 -23.41
CA VAL A 29 -9.58 -11.93 -24.44
C VAL A 29 -9.78 -10.52 -23.88
N LYS A 30 -10.38 -10.39 -22.70
CA LYS A 30 -10.58 -9.08 -22.04
C LYS A 30 -9.26 -8.36 -21.79
N SER A 31 -8.27 -9.08 -21.27
CA SER A 31 -6.92 -8.53 -21.04
C SER A 31 -6.27 -8.04 -22.34
N ALA A 32 -6.37 -8.82 -23.43
CA ALA A 32 -5.81 -8.43 -24.73
C ALA A 32 -6.48 -7.18 -25.33
N VAL A 33 -7.81 -7.08 -25.22
CA VAL A 33 -8.58 -5.90 -25.67
C VAL A 33 -8.19 -4.68 -24.83
N THR A 34 -8.12 -4.83 -23.51
CA THR A 34 -7.72 -3.74 -22.62
C THR A 34 -6.28 -3.29 -22.90
N ALA A 35 -5.34 -4.22 -23.10
CA ALA A 35 -3.95 -3.90 -23.45
C ALA A 35 -3.83 -3.12 -24.77
N ARG A 36 -4.71 -3.42 -25.73
CA ARG A 36 -4.77 -2.66 -27.00
C ARG A 36 -5.26 -1.23 -26.77
N SER A 37 -6.29 -1.06 -25.94
CA SER A 37 -6.81 0.27 -25.57
C SER A 37 -5.81 1.10 -24.79
N GLU A 38 -5.10 0.48 -23.83
CA GLU A 38 -3.99 1.11 -23.08
C GLU A 38 -2.91 1.64 -24.04
N ARG A 39 -2.46 0.81 -24.98
CA ARG A 39 -1.46 1.21 -26.00
C ARG A 39 -1.95 2.35 -26.87
N ALA A 40 -3.20 2.31 -27.34
CA ALA A 40 -3.76 3.37 -28.18
C ALA A 40 -3.85 4.70 -27.43
N ALA A 41 -4.26 4.69 -26.17
CA ALA A 41 -4.31 5.88 -25.33
C ALA A 41 -2.92 6.50 -25.10
N LEU A 42 -1.92 5.66 -24.82
CA LEU A 42 -0.53 6.07 -24.58
C LEU A 42 0.16 6.59 -25.85
N ALA A 43 -0.03 5.93 -26.97
CA ALA A 43 0.59 6.33 -28.25
C ALA A 43 0.14 7.72 -28.73
N GLY A 44 -1.11 8.10 -28.43
CA GLY A 44 -1.67 9.41 -28.77
C GLY A 44 -1.48 10.48 -27.71
N ALA A 45 -0.89 10.15 -26.55
CA ALA A 45 -0.73 11.08 -25.45
C ALA A 45 0.53 11.93 -25.57
N GLU A 46 0.40 13.25 -25.38
CA GLU A 46 1.53 14.18 -25.26
C GLU A 46 2.19 14.10 -23.88
N LEU A 47 1.47 13.60 -22.88
CA LEU A 47 1.92 13.44 -21.51
C LEU A 47 1.28 12.19 -20.93
N ALA A 48 2.08 11.29 -20.35
CA ALA A 48 1.61 10.16 -19.57
C ALA A 48 2.04 10.30 -18.12
N LEU A 49 1.06 10.36 -17.22
CA LEU A 49 1.23 10.39 -15.79
C LEU A 49 0.98 8.96 -15.25
N LEU A 50 1.99 8.33 -14.70
CA LEU A 50 2.03 6.90 -14.41
C LEU A 50 2.23 6.67 -12.91
N ASN A 51 1.24 6.08 -12.24
CA ASN A 51 1.27 5.88 -10.79
C ASN A 51 2.05 4.62 -10.41
N GLY A 52 3.21 4.82 -9.80
CA GLY A 52 4.08 3.76 -9.33
C GLY A 52 5.04 3.21 -10.39
N LYS A 53 6.15 2.64 -9.90
CA LYS A 53 7.26 2.20 -10.75
C LYS A 53 6.86 1.09 -11.73
N THR A 54 6.06 0.13 -11.33
CA THR A 54 5.58 -0.96 -12.19
C THR A 54 4.80 -0.44 -13.40
N VAL A 55 3.95 0.57 -13.19
CA VAL A 55 3.17 1.23 -14.26
C VAL A 55 4.11 2.03 -15.17
N LEU A 56 5.06 2.76 -14.57
CA LEU A 56 6.08 3.52 -15.31
C LEU A 56 6.91 2.59 -16.20
N ASP A 57 7.51 1.55 -15.64
CA ASP A 57 8.38 0.63 -16.39
C ASP A 57 7.62 -0.06 -17.53
N ARG A 58 6.35 -0.41 -17.29
CA ARG A 58 5.50 -1.07 -18.29
C ARG A 58 5.12 -0.17 -19.46
N PHE A 59 4.83 1.10 -19.19
CA PHE A 59 4.26 2.02 -20.17
C PHE A 59 5.27 3.00 -20.79
N THR A 60 6.45 3.19 -20.20
CA THR A 60 7.52 4.03 -20.76
C THR A 60 7.83 3.72 -22.24
N PRO A 61 7.93 2.45 -22.68
CA PRO A 61 8.19 2.16 -24.10
C PRO A 61 7.04 2.50 -25.04
N LEU A 62 5.85 2.81 -24.53
CA LEU A 62 4.63 3.02 -25.30
C LEU A 62 4.21 4.49 -25.40
N THR A 63 4.94 5.40 -24.77
CA THR A 63 4.60 6.84 -24.73
C THR A 63 5.83 7.71 -24.89
N ARG A 64 5.63 8.96 -25.34
CA ARG A 64 6.73 9.92 -25.62
C ARG A 64 7.25 10.59 -24.36
N ASN A 65 6.37 10.96 -23.44
CA ASN A 65 6.68 11.72 -22.23
C ASN A 65 6.11 11.03 -20.98
N PRO A 66 6.73 9.91 -20.53
CA PRO A 66 6.34 9.22 -19.30
C PRO A 66 6.85 9.98 -18.09
N HIS A 67 5.98 10.18 -17.09
CA HIS A 67 6.34 10.76 -15.81
C HIS A 67 5.77 9.91 -14.69
N LEU A 68 6.65 9.55 -13.74
CA LEU A 68 6.22 8.93 -12.49
C LEU A 68 5.39 9.95 -11.70
N MET A 69 4.20 9.57 -11.29
CA MET A 69 3.34 10.42 -10.50
C MET A 69 2.65 9.58 -9.43
N ALA A 70 2.70 10.06 -8.20
CA ALA A 70 2.02 9.40 -7.10
C ALA A 70 0.55 9.87 -6.99
N ASP A 71 -0.32 8.97 -6.51
CA ASP A 71 -1.70 9.29 -6.12
C ASP A 71 -1.76 9.51 -4.61
N ILE A 72 -1.55 10.74 -4.17
CA ILE A 72 -1.40 11.12 -2.75
C ILE A 72 -2.55 12.03 -2.33
N HIS A 73 -3.15 11.71 -1.19
CA HIS A 73 -4.26 12.44 -0.60
C HIS A 73 -3.99 12.92 0.83
N ILE A 74 -2.76 12.74 1.32
CA ILE A 74 -2.32 13.21 2.62
C ILE A 74 -1.62 14.57 2.50
N ASP A 75 -1.83 15.46 3.45
CA ASP A 75 -1.20 16.77 3.49
C ASP A 75 -0.15 16.87 4.60
N GLU A 76 0.57 17.98 4.63
CA GLU A 76 1.58 18.23 5.64
C GLU A 76 0.97 18.28 7.05
N ASP A 77 -0.25 18.80 7.19
CA ASP A 77 -0.97 18.89 8.46
C ASP A 77 -1.47 17.52 8.97
N ASP A 78 -1.57 16.53 8.09
CA ASP A 78 -1.94 15.16 8.46
C ASP A 78 -0.78 14.40 9.13
N ARG A 79 0.43 14.95 9.12
CA ARG A 79 1.62 14.28 9.69
C ARG A 79 1.50 14.18 11.20
N ILE A 80 2.05 13.11 11.73
CA ILE A 80 2.13 12.96 13.17
C ILE A 80 2.94 14.11 13.79
N ALA A 81 2.35 14.79 14.77
CA ALA A 81 3.03 15.84 15.51
C ALA A 81 4.13 15.26 16.41
N PRO A 82 5.18 16.03 16.74
CA PRO A 82 6.31 15.54 17.55
C PRO A 82 5.90 14.98 18.91
N ASP A 83 4.96 15.60 19.59
CA ASP A 83 4.41 15.15 20.87
C ASP A 83 3.62 13.84 20.74
N ALA A 84 2.79 13.73 19.69
CA ALA A 84 2.05 12.51 19.39
C ALA A 84 3.01 11.36 18.99
N LEU A 85 4.11 11.65 18.31
CA LEU A 85 5.14 10.66 17.98
C LEU A 85 5.83 10.14 19.25
N GLN A 86 6.15 11.02 20.21
CA GLN A 86 6.71 10.62 21.49
C GLN A 86 5.72 9.79 22.32
N ALA A 87 4.43 10.19 22.34
CA ALA A 87 3.38 9.40 23.00
C ALA A 87 3.23 8.00 22.38
N LYS A 88 3.28 7.90 21.05
CA LYS A 88 3.28 6.62 20.32
C LYS A 88 4.46 5.73 20.72
N LYS A 89 5.67 6.27 20.77
CA LYS A 89 6.87 5.54 21.19
C LYS A 89 6.78 5.08 22.65
N SER A 90 6.30 5.95 23.54
CA SER A 90 6.07 5.58 24.94
C SER A 90 5.05 4.44 25.08
N ALA A 91 3.98 4.46 24.28
CA ALA A 91 3.01 3.37 24.23
C ALA A 91 3.59 2.07 23.64
N ALA A 92 4.52 2.19 22.67
CA ALA A 92 5.18 1.04 22.07
C ALA A 92 6.14 0.30 23.00
N LEU A 93 6.65 0.95 24.04
CA LEU A 93 7.54 0.31 25.04
C LEU A 93 6.79 -0.68 25.92
N ASN A 94 5.47 -0.56 26.07
CA ASN A 94 4.68 -1.37 26.97
C ASN A 94 3.42 -1.91 26.27
N GLY A 95 2.91 -3.05 26.75
CA GLY A 95 1.70 -3.65 26.24
C GLY A 95 1.88 -4.39 24.90
N PRO A 96 0.78 -4.69 24.18
CA PRO A 96 0.82 -5.45 22.95
C PRO A 96 1.44 -4.67 21.80
N LEU A 97 2.10 -5.40 20.90
CA LEU A 97 2.51 -4.86 19.60
C LEU A 97 1.25 -4.65 18.73
N LYS A 98 0.90 -3.39 18.46
CA LYS A 98 -0.30 -3.04 17.71
C LYS A 98 -0.01 -2.99 16.22
N VAL A 99 -0.70 -3.83 15.47
CA VAL A 99 -0.58 -3.96 14.02
C VAL A 99 -1.87 -3.54 13.34
N CYS A 100 -1.81 -2.77 12.26
CA CYS A 100 -3.00 -2.44 11.49
C CYS A 100 -2.82 -2.73 10.00
N TYR A 101 -3.94 -2.80 9.31
CA TYR A 101 -4.04 -2.69 7.86
C TYR A 101 -5.32 -1.96 7.48
N ALA A 102 -5.27 -1.20 6.38
CA ALA A 102 -6.47 -0.59 5.82
C ALA A 102 -6.53 -0.80 4.30
N GLY A 103 -7.56 -1.52 3.87
CA GLY A 103 -7.79 -1.88 2.49
C GLY A 103 -8.83 -2.97 2.33
N ARG A 104 -9.27 -3.23 1.10
CA ARG A 104 -10.28 -4.26 0.85
C ARG A 104 -9.79 -5.65 1.25
N ALA A 105 -10.63 -6.43 1.91
CA ALA A 105 -10.37 -7.83 2.23
C ALA A 105 -10.62 -8.71 0.98
N THR A 106 -9.67 -8.68 0.03
CA THR A 106 -9.70 -9.44 -1.23
C THR A 106 -8.42 -10.25 -1.37
N ALA A 107 -8.44 -11.30 -2.21
CA ALA A 107 -7.29 -12.18 -2.41
C ALA A 107 -6.00 -11.42 -2.78
N MET A 108 -6.10 -10.34 -3.58
CA MET A 108 -4.95 -9.50 -3.97
C MET A 108 -4.25 -8.84 -2.78
N LYS A 109 -4.98 -8.56 -1.70
CA LYS A 109 -4.45 -7.94 -0.48
C LYS A 109 -3.83 -8.94 0.50
N GLY A 110 -3.98 -10.23 0.22
CA GLY A 110 -3.36 -11.32 0.97
C GLY A 110 -3.82 -11.45 2.42
N PRO A 111 -5.14 -11.40 2.73
CA PRO A 111 -5.63 -11.53 4.11
C PRO A 111 -5.23 -12.86 4.75
N ASP A 112 -5.14 -13.95 3.98
CA ASP A 112 -4.66 -15.24 4.49
C ASP A 112 -3.21 -15.16 4.96
N HIS A 113 -2.33 -14.53 4.17
CA HIS A 113 -0.95 -14.30 4.55
C HIS A 113 -0.81 -13.40 5.78
N TRP A 114 -1.71 -12.41 5.90
CA TRP A 114 -1.76 -11.50 7.04
C TRP A 114 -2.13 -12.25 8.32
N LEU A 115 -3.17 -13.10 8.29
CA LEU A 115 -3.55 -13.96 9.42
C LEU A 115 -2.48 -15.01 9.73
N ASP A 116 -1.89 -15.65 8.70
CA ASP A 116 -0.80 -16.62 8.89
C ASP A 116 0.39 -16.01 9.66
N ALA A 117 0.76 -14.76 9.34
CA ALA A 117 1.87 -14.10 10.03
C ALA A 117 1.53 -13.83 11.50
N LEU A 118 0.30 -13.37 11.81
CA LEU A 118 -0.16 -13.12 13.16
C LEU A 118 -0.29 -14.40 13.97
N GLU A 119 -0.84 -15.48 13.40
CA GLU A 119 -0.96 -16.77 14.06
C GLU A 119 0.40 -17.36 14.44
N LYS A 120 1.35 -17.34 13.49
CA LYS A 120 2.72 -17.80 13.72
C LYS A 120 3.43 -16.95 14.78
N ALA A 121 3.32 -15.62 14.71
CA ALA A 121 3.91 -14.74 15.72
C ALA A 121 3.31 -15.01 17.13
N SER A 122 1.99 -15.18 17.20
CA SER A 122 1.30 -15.51 18.47
C SER A 122 1.73 -16.88 19.02
N ALA A 123 1.95 -17.89 18.16
CA ALA A 123 2.44 -19.20 18.54
C ALA A 123 3.87 -19.16 19.09
N GLU A 124 4.70 -18.24 18.61
CA GLU A 124 6.06 -17.96 19.10
C GLU A 124 6.08 -17.07 20.36
N GLY A 125 4.91 -16.76 20.91
CA GLY A 125 4.73 -16.02 22.16
C GLY A 125 4.71 -14.50 22.02
N ALA A 126 4.64 -13.94 20.81
CA ALA A 126 4.51 -12.51 20.63
C ALA A 126 3.15 -12.00 21.14
N ASN A 127 3.18 -10.90 21.89
CA ASN A 127 1.97 -10.23 22.37
C ASN A 127 1.49 -9.21 21.32
N VAL A 128 0.69 -9.68 20.37
CA VAL A 128 0.23 -8.87 19.23
C VAL A 128 -1.28 -8.66 19.30
N GLU A 129 -1.71 -7.40 19.10
CA GLU A 129 -3.08 -7.02 18.78
C GLU A 129 -3.13 -6.46 17.37
N ALA A 130 -4.18 -6.76 16.61
CA ALA A 130 -4.24 -6.30 15.24
C ALA A 130 -5.65 -5.83 14.83
N VAL A 131 -5.71 -4.90 13.87
CA VAL A 131 -6.97 -4.40 13.31
C VAL A 131 -6.90 -4.35 11.78
N TRP A 132 -7.94 -4.87 11.14
CA TRP A 132 -8.15 -4.73 9.70
C TRP A 132 -9.31 -3.78 9.43
N LEU A 133 -9.02 -2.65 8.75
CA LEU A 133 -10.04 -1.69 8.31
C LEU A 133 -10.33 -1.91 6.83
N GLY A 134 -11.51 -2.40 6.52
CA GLY A 134 -11.95 -2.62 5.15
C GLY A 134 -12.91 -3.78 5.03
N ASP A 135 -13.69 -3.74 3.97
CA ASP A 135 -14.66 -4.76 3.59
C ASP A 135 -14.15 -5.52 2.35
N GLY A 136 -14.76 -6.65 2.03
CA GLY A 136 -14.42 -7.44 0.85
C GLY A 136 -14.93 -8.88 0.94
N ASP A 137 -14.77 -9.58 -0.16
CA ASP A 137 -15.26 -10.97 -0.35
C ASP A 137 -14.59 -12.00 0.57
N MET A 138 -13.45 -11.67 1.17
CA MET A 138 -12.76 -12.55 2.13
C MET A 138 -13.04 -12.23 3.59
N LEU A 139 -13.80 -11.15 3.92
CA LEU A 139 -13.99 -10.71 5.30
C LEU A 139 -14.66 -11.76 6.19
N ASP A 140 -15.67 -12.47 5.68
CA ASP A 140 -16.37 -13.50 6.45
C ASP A 140 -15.50 -14.74 6.68
N ALA A 141 -14.66 -15.10 5.72
CA ALA A 141 -13.68 -16.17 5.88
C ALA A 141 -12.63 -15.79 6.95
N MET A 142 -12.15 -14.54 6.94
CA MET A 142 -11.25 -14.02 7.97
C MET A 142 -11.91 -14.10 9.36
N ARG A 143 -13.16 -13.66 9.49
CA ARG A 143 -13.92 -13.71 10.75
C ARG A 143 -14.03 -15.12 11.27
N THR A 144 -14.43 -16.07 10.42
CA THR A 144 -14.55 -17.49 10.78
C THR A 144 -13.21 -18.05 11.28
N ARG A 145 -12.11 -17.73 10.60
CA ARG A 145 -10.76 -18.17 10.97
C ARG A 145 -10.32 -17.59 12.32
N ILE A 146 -10.56 -16.30 12.56
CA ILE A 146 -10.23 -15.62 13.81
C ILE A 146 -11.03 -16.22 14.99
N ASP A 147 -12.34 -16.37 14.82
CA ASP A 147 -13.25 -16.84 15.89
C ASP A 147 -12.96 -18.27 16.34
N ASN A 148 -12.46 -19.10 15.41
CA ASN A 148 -12.13 -20.51 15.67
C ASN A 148 -10.63 -20.77 15.89
N GLY A 149 -9.80 -19.71 15.84
CA GLY A 149 -8.34 -19.82 15.89
C GLY A 149 -7.69 -19.12 17.09
N PRO A 150 -6.35 -19.12 17.13
CA PRO A 150 -5.56 -18.55 18.24
C PRO A 150 -5.62 -17.01 18.27
N LEU A 151 -6.19 -16.36 17.27
CA LEU A 151 -6.30 -14.91 17.17
C LEU A 151 -7.60 -14.36 17.76
N ARG A 152 -8.45 -15.23 18.31
CA ARG A 152 -9.71 -14.82 18.94
C ARG A 152 -9.46 -13.83 20.07
N GLY A 153 -10.14 -12.67 20.00
CA GLY A 153 -9.96 -11.56 20.94
C GLY A 153 -8.70 -10.71 20.75
N LYS A 154 -7.84 -11.08 19.79
CA LYS A 154 -6.61 -10.33 19.46
C LYS A 154 -6.71 -9.55 18.14
N VAL A 155 -7.65 -9.89 17.29
CA VAL A 155 -7.84 -9.28 15.98
C VAL A 155 -9.23 -8.69 15.84
N GLU A 156 -9.31 -7.41 15.50
CA GLU A 156 -10.54 -6.71 15.15
C GLU A 156 -10.68 -6.63 13.63
N LEU A 157 -11.86 -6.97 13.10
CA LEU A 157 -12.29 -6.71 11.74
C LEU A 157 -13.29 -5.56 11.76
N ALA A 158 -12.82 -4.33 11.54
CA ALA A 158 -13.62 -3.12 11.66
C ALA A 158 -14.62 -2.90 10.51
N GLY A 159 -14.53 -3.72 9.43
CA GLY A 159 -15.33 -3.51 8.22
C GLY A 159 -14.95 -2.22 7.49
N PHE A 160 -15.83 -1.78 6.58
CA PHE A 160 -15.60 -0.54 5.84
C PHE A 160 -15.66 0.69 6.76
N VAL A 161 -14.58 1.47 6.74
CA VAL A 161 -14.46 2.73 7.50
C VAL A 161 -14.40 3.88 6.52
N SER A 162 -15.48 4.66 6.42
CA SER A 162 -15.58 5.85 5.56
C SER A 162 -14.94 7.10 6.19
N ASP A 163 -14.84 7.14 7.51
CA ASP A 163 -14.23 8.26 8.24
C ASP A 163 -12.70 8.22 8.12
N ARG A 164 -12.17 9.14 7.31
CA ARG A 164 -10.72 9.31 7.12
C ARG A 164 -9.99 9.58 8.45
N THR A 165 -10.61 10.37 9.34
CA THR A 165 -10.01 10.69 10.63
C THR A 165 -9.81 9.44 11.48
N ARG A 166 -10.80 8.52 11.47
CA ARG A 166 -10.70 7.23 12.14
C ARG A 166 -9.56 6.38 11.56
N VAL A 167 -9.41 6.34 10.22
CA VAL A 167 -8.30 5.63 9.58
C VAL A 167 -6.95 6.19 10.01
N LEU A 168 -6.75 7.52 9.93
CA LEU A 168 -5.50 8.17 10.35
C LEU A 168 -5.21 7.97 11.83
N ASN A 169 -6.22 8.04 12.69
CA ASN A 169 -6.05 7.80 14.12
C ASN A 169 -5.67 6.34 14.41
N THR A 170 -6.24 5.37 13.67
CA THR A 170 -5.82 3.95 13.78
C THR A 170 -4.36 3.79 13.37
N LEU A 171 -3.93 4.41 12.27
CA LEU A 171 -2.51 4.40 11.87
C LEU A 171 -1.63 5.00 12.96
N ARG A 172 -1.98 6.18 13.51
CA ARG A 172 -1.22 6.83 14.59
C ARG A 172 -1.14 5.98 15.85
N ALA A 173 -2.20 5.24 16.19
CA ALA A 173 -2.25 4.37 17.36
C ALA A 173 -1.55 3.02 17.16
N SER A 174 -1.24 2.63 15.92
CA SER A 174 -0.61 1.34 15.60
C SER A 174 0.91 1.47 15.52
N HIS A 175 1.62 0.39 15.86
CA HIS A 175 3.08 0.33 15.88
C HIS A 175 3.65 -0.15 14.54
N ALA A 176 2.86 -0.83 13.70
CA ALA A 176 3.21 -1.20 12.35
C ALA A 176 1.96 -1.30 11.45
N LEU A 177 2.10 -0.92 10.19
CA LEU A 177 1.15 -1.28 9.13
C LEU A 177 1.69 -2.54 8.46
N MET A 178 1.02 -3.69 8.68
CA MET A 178 1.41 -4.94 8.02
C MET A 178 0.55 -5.18 6.78
N PHE A 179 1.20 -5.31 5.61
CA PHE A 179 0.55 -5.55 4.33
C PHE A 179 1.12 -6.77 3.61
N CYS A 180 0.24 -7.52 2.93
CA CYS A 180 0.57 -8.80 2.30
C CYS A 180 0.15 -8.86 0.84
N HIS A 181 0.29 -7.74 0.09
CA HIS A 181 -0.14 -7.66 -1.30
C HIS A 181 0.57 -8.71 -2.15
N ILE A 182 -0.21 -9.53 -2.87
CA ILE A 182 0.31 -10.56 -3.75
C ILE A 182 0.45 -10.09 -5.21
N THR A 183 -0.10 -8.92 -5.53
CA THR A 183 0.08 -8.22 -6.81
C THR A 183 0.78 -6.89 -6.61
N ASP A 184 1.48 -6.41 -7.64
CA ASP A 184 2.09 -5.08 -7.60
C ASP A 184 1.03 -4.00 -7.60
N GLU A 185 1.07 -3.14 -6.59
CA GLU A 185 0.14 -2.05 -6.39
C GLU A 185 0.85 -0.81 -5.83
N SER A 186 0.19 0.34 -5.94
CA SER A 186 0.67 1.60 -5.36
C SER A 186 -0.37 2.15 -4.36
N PRO A 187 -0.62 1.45 -3.24
CA PRO A 187 -1.70 1.80 -2.33
C PRO A 187 -1.32 3.03 -1.49
N ARG A 188 -2.22 4.01 -1.48
CA ARG A 188 -2.07 5.27 -0.71
C ARG A 188 -1.82 5.06 0.77
N ILE A 189 -2.40 4.00 1.35
CA ILE A 189 -2.29 3.70 2.78
C ILE A 189 -0.84 3.54 3.26
N LEU A 190 0.09 3.12 2.39
CA LEU A 190 1.51 3.00 2.76
C LEU A 190 2.12 4.38 3.04
N VAL A 191 1.81 5.38 2.20
CA VAL A 191 2.26 6.77 2.43
C VAL A 191 1.56 7.37 3.66
N GLU A 192 0.26 7.12 3.83
CA GLU A 192 -0.50 7.57 4.99
C GLU A 192 0.06 6.99 6.30
N ALA A 193 0.48 5.71 6.31
CA ALA A 193 1.14 5.09 7.45
C ALA A 193 2.46 5.77 7.82
N LEU A 194 3.32 6.02 6.83
CA LEU A 194 4.59 6.71 7.06
C LEU A 194 4.37 8.13 7.63
N HIS A 195 3.39 8.89 7.12
CA HIS A 195 3.02 10.19 7.68
C HIS A 195 2.46 10.09 9.12
N ALA A 196 1.84 8.97 9.48
CA ALA A 196 1.39 8.68 10.84
C ALA A 196 2.52 8.15 11.76
N GLY A 197 3.77 8.13 11.30
CA GLY A 197 4.89 7.51 12.02
C GLY A 197 4.71 6.01 12.24
N THR A 198 4.03 5.33 11.31
CA THR A 198 3.73 3.90 11.39
C THR A 198 4.59 3.17 10.38
N PRO A 199 5.59 2.39 10.82
CA PRO A 199 6.46 1.63 9.95
C PRO A 199 5.71 0.67 9.05
N LEU A 200 6.24 0.46 7.84
CA LEU A 200 5.76 -0.53 6.91
C LEU A 200 6.38 -1.89 7.22
N LEU A 201 5.55 -2.90 7.41
CA LEU A 201 5.97 -4.29 7.51
C LEU A 201 5.23 -5.10 6.43
N GLY A 202 5.91 -5.65 5.44
CA GLY A 202 5.15 -6.30 4.39
C GLY A 202 5.96 -7.02 3.34
N PHE A 203 5.26 -7.47 2.31
CA PHE A 203 5.89 -8.10 1.16
C PHE A 203 6.58 -7.08 0.28
N ARG A 204 7.80 -7.39 -0.17
CA ARG A 204 8.56 -6.52 -1.06
C ARG A 204 7.89 -6.44 -2.43
N ASP A 205 7.62 -5.23 -2.85
CA ASP A 205 7.25 -4.85 -4.20
C ASP A 205 7.98 -3.54 -4.60
N PRO A 206 8.01 -3.18 -5.89
CA PRO A 206 8.74 -1.99 -6.33
C PRO A 206 8.27 -0.68 -5.71
N TYR A 207 6.96 -0.56 -5.40
CA TYR A 207 6.40 0.65 -4.81
C TYR A 207 6.76 0.77 -3.33
N ALA A 208 6.52 -0.27 -2.55
CA ALA A 208 6.87 -0.28 -1.13
C ALA A 208 8.38 -0.07 -0.93
N GLY A 209 9.23 -0.71 -1.77
CA GLY A 209 10.66 -0.48 -1.78
C GLY A 209 11.01 0.99 -2.01
N SER A 210 10.43 1.63 -3.02
CA SER A 210 10.67 3.04 -3.32
C SER A 210 10.30 4.02 -2.21
N LEU A 211 9.41 3.61 -1.30
CA LEU A 211 9.00 4.44 -0.16
C LEU A 211 9.97 4.40 1.03
N ILE A 212 10.70 3.30 1.21
CA ILE A 212 11.46 3.06 2.43
C ILE A 212 12.93 2.68 2.22
N ASP A 213 13.37 2.31 1.01
CA ASP A 213 14.76 1.85 0.80
C ASP A 213 15.81 2.93 1.15
N ASP A 214 15.48 4.22 1.01
CA ASP A 214 16.37 5.34 1.39
C ASP A 214 16.26 5.76 2.85
N SER A 215 15.20 5.35 3.56
CA SER A 215 14.86 5.87 4.90
C SER A 215 14.86 4.81 5.99
N ASP A 216 14.89 3.53 5.60
CA ASP A 216 14.70 2.39 6.51
C ASP A 216 13.42 2.50 7.37
N GLY A 217 12.37 3.16 6.82
CA GLY A 217 11.08 3.38 7.49
C GLY A 217 10.17 2.16 7.54
N GLY A 218 10.70 0.97 7.26
CA GLY A 218 9.95 -0.29 7.26
C GLY A 218 10.83 -1.50 7.04
N ILE A 219 10.20 -2.67 7.02
CA ILE A 219 10.84 -3.98 6.81
C ILE A 219 10.07 -4.70 5.72
N LEU A 220 10.76 -5.07 4.65
CA LEU A 220 10.16 -5.79 3.53
C LEU A 220 10.77 -7.18 3.40
N VAL A 221 9.90 -8.19 3.39
CA VAL A 221 10.27 -9.60 3.22
C VAL A 221 9.87 -10.11 1.84
N THR A 222 10.40 -11.25 1.44
CA THR A 222 10.03 -11.91 0.18
C THR A 222 8.52 -12.15 0.09
N ARG A 223 7.92 -11.78 -1.03
CA ARG A 223 6.49 -11.95 -1.29
C ARG A 223 6.04 -13.40 -1.05
N GLY A 224 4.92 -13.55 -0.34
CA GLY A 224 4.35 -14.85 0.02
C GLY A 224 4.97 -15.50 1.27
N ASN A 225 6.03 -14.92 1.83
CA ASN A 225 6.68 -15.48 3.02
C ASN A 225 6.08 -14.92 4.33
N SER A 226 4.90 -15.40 4.71
CA SER A 226 4.25 -15.04 5.99
C SER A 226 5.08 -15.43 7.22
N GLY A 227 5.93 -16.46 7.09
CA GLY A 227 6.84 -16.86 8.17
C GLY A 227 7.89 -15.80 8.48
N ALA A 228 8.46 -15.17 7.45
CA ALA A 228 9.40 -14.07 7.64
C ALA A 228 8.73 -12.84 8.28
N LEU A 229 7.46 -12.54 7.95
CA LEU A 229 6.70 -11.49 8.63
C LEU A 229 6.49 -11.83 10.11
N ALA A 230 6.17 -13.10 10.42
CA ALA A 230 6.02 -13.54 11.80
C ALA A 230 7.32 -13.38 12.61
N VAL A 231 8.47 -13.74 12.03
CA VAL A 231 9.79 -13.55 12.66
C VAL A 231 10.02 -12.06 13.00
N GLU A 232 9.69 -11.15 12.08
CA GLU A 232 9.84 -9.71 12.32
C GLU A 232 8.86 -9.20 13.37
N LEU A 233 7.62 -9.68 13.42
CA LEU A 233 6.67 -9.36 14.48
C LEU A 233 7.20 -9.79 15.86
N VAL A 234 7.71 -11.02 15.97
CA VAL A 234 8.33 -11.54 17.21
C VAL A 234 9.55 -10.70 17.60
N ARG A 235 10.40 -10.35 16.64
CA ARG A 235 11.58 -9.52 16.90
C ARG A 235 11.18 -8.13 17.43
N LEU A 236 10.22 -7.46 16.79
CA LEU A 236 9.75 -6.13 17.19
C LEU A 236 8.99 -6.17 18.52
N ASP A 237 8.32 -7.27 18.85
CA ASP A 237 7.69 -7.45 20.16
C ASP A 237 8.71 -7.62 21.29
N ARG A 238 9.83 -8.29 21.02
CA ARG A 238 10.91 -8.53 22.01
C ARG A 238 11.89 -7.38 22.13
N ASP A 239 12.13 -6.65 21.03
CA ASP A 239 13.07 -5.52 20.95
C ASP A 239 12.29 -4.21 20.71
N ARG A 240 11.81 -3.62 21.79
CA ARG A 240 11.01 -2.39 21.76
C ARG A 240 11.83 -1.15 21.43
N ASP A 241 13.13 -1.16 21.67
CA ASP A 241 14.03 -0.08 21.27
C ASP A 241 14.19 -0.08 19.76
N ALA A 242 14.36 -1.25 19.13
CA ALA A 242 14.35 -1.38 17.68
C ALA A 242 13.02 -0.94 17.06
N LEU A 243 11.88 -1.24 17.71
CA LEU A 243 10.56 -0.77 17.28
C LEU A 243 10.48 0.76 17.35
N CYS A 244 10.90 1.39 18.45
CA CYS A 244 10.89 2.84 18.60
C CYS A 244 11.79 3.52 17.55
N ALA A 245 12.97 2.98 17.28
CA ALA A 245 13.86 3.47 16.25
C ALA A 245 13.23 3.34 14.84
N LEU A 246 12.50 2.26 14.58
CA LEU A 246 11.77 2.07 13.33
C LEU A 246 10.63 3.08 13.15
N ILE A 247 9.88 3.38 14.23
CA ILE A 247 8.84 4.41 14.28
C ILE A 247 9.42 5.80 13.92
N ASP A 248 10.59 6.16 14.49
CA ASP A 248 11.27 7.43 14.17
C ASP A 248 11.65 7.51 12.68
N ARG A 249 12.22 6.44 12.12
CA ARG A 249 12.56 6.37 10.70
C ARG A 249 11.32 6.49 9.82
N ALA A 250 10.24 5.79 10.16
CA ALA A 250 8.97 5.88 9.42
C ALA A 250 8.43 7.31 9.41
N ALA A 251 8.43 8.02 10.53
CA ALA A 251 8.00 9.41 10.62
C ALA A 251 8.90 10.37 9.82
N GLY A 252 10.15 9.98 9.57
CA GLY A 252 11.09 10.67 8.69
C GLY A 252 10.87 10.44 7.20
N SER A 253 10.24 9.31 6.86
CA SER A 253 10.06 8.84 5.48
C SER A 253 8.97 9.60 4.73
N ALA A 254 9.00 9.51 3.40
CA ALA A 254 7.95 10.00 2.49
C ALA A 254 7.53 11.48 2.68
N ARG A 255 8.35 12.30 3.34
CA ARG A 255 8.04 13.72 3.65
C ARG A 255 7.74 14.58 2.43
N HIS A 256 8.27 14.22 1.28
CA HIS A 256 8.06 14.90 0.01
C HIS A 256 6.73 14.51 -0.67
N LEU A 257 6.11 13.40 -0.25
CA LEU A 257 4.87 12.87 -0.82
C LEU A 257 3.66 13.48 -0.10
N THR A 258 3.32 14.72 -0.44
CA THR A 258 2.10 15.40 0.01
C THR A 258 1.21 15.75 -1.15
N ARG A 259 -0.09 15.85 -0.92
CA ARG A 259 -1.10 16.20 -1.94
C ARG A 259 -0.73 17.52 -2.62
N SER A 260 -0.41 18.55 -1.84
CA SER A 260 -0.04 19.88 -2.33
C SER A 260 1.14 19.83 -3.32
N ARG A 261 2.22 19.11 -2.98
CA ARG A 261 3.41 18.96 -3.83
C ARG A 261 3.12 18.15 -5.09
N VAL A 262 2.46 17.00 -4.95
CA VAL A 262 2.13 16.13 -6.08
C VAL A 262 1.19 16.84 -7.07
N PHE A 263 0.18 17.57 -6.57
CA PHE A 263 -0.72 18.32 -7.45
C PHE A 263 -0.04 19.52 -8.11
N ALA A 264 0.88 20.21 -7.42
CA ALA A 264 1.66 21.29 -8.01
C ALA A 264 2.56 20.79 -9.14
N GLU A 265 3.24 19.64 -8.94
CA GLU A 265 4.07 19.01 -9.96
C GLU A 265 3.22 18.54 -11.16
N ARG A 266 2.09 17.87 -10.91
CA ARG A 266 1.12 17.48 -11.95
C ARG A 266 0.66 18.69 -12.79
N ALA A 267 0.29 19.78 -12.12
CA ALA A 267 -0.13 21.00 -12.79
C ALA A 267 1.00 21.63 -13.62
N LYS A 268 2.24 21.57 -13.14
CA LYS A 268 3.43 22.02 -13.88
C LYS A 268 3.64 21.19 -15.14
N LEU A 269 3.63 19.86 -15.03
CA LEU A 269 3.78 18.96 -16.18
C LEU A 269 2.68 19.18 -17.24
N ILE A 270 1.42 19.25 -16.81
CA ILE A 270 0.28 19.51 -17.69
C ILE A 270 0.49 20.85 -18.46
N ARG A 271 0.88 21.90 -17.74
CA ARG A 271 1.17 23.20 -18.39
C ARG A 271 2.32 23.13 -19.37
N THR A 272 3.40 22.43 -19.04
CA THR A 272 4.59 22.30 -19.88
C THR A 272 4.26 21.58 -21.20
N TYR A 273 3.59 20.43 -21.10
CA TYR A 273 3.38 19.58 -22.27
C TYR A 273 2.14 19.94 -23.10
N LEU A 274 1.08 20.48 -22.50
CA LEU A 274 -0.16 20.81 -23.21
C LEU A 274 -0.24 22.27 -23.69
N LYS A 275 0.49 23.22 -23.10
CA LYS A 275 0.56 24.60 -23.62
C LYS A 275 1.45 24.72 -24.85
N ASN A 276 2.53 23.95 -24.94
CA ASN A 276 3.47 24.02 -26.09
C ASN A 276 2.87 23.50 -27.39
N ASN A 277 1.70 22.85 -27.38
CA ASN A 277 1.05 22.36 -28.60
C ASN A 277 0.15 23.38 -29.29
N LYS A 278 -0.19 24.51 -28.66
CA LYS A 278 -0.92 25.58 -29.34
C LYS A 278 -0.07 26.36 -30.37
N GLY A 279 1.25 26.22 -30.32
CA GLY A 279 2.20 26.86 -31.23
C GLY A 279 2.66 26.01 -32.41
N ARG A 280 2.22 24.75 -32.54
CA ARG A 280 2.58 23.84 -33.62
C ARG A 280 1.48 23.61 -34.67
N SER A 281 0.37 24.29 -34.55
CA SER A 281 -0.79 24.26 -35.49
C SER A 281 -0.97 25.58 -36.22
N SER A 282 0.11 26.30 -36.53
CA SER A 282 0.12 27.45 -37.42
C SER A 282 1.16 27.25 -38.52
#